data_a47eb8ab1c966de9e27b63b6e2ab4589
#
_entry.id   a47eb8ab1c966de9e27b63b6e2ab4589
#
_cell.length_a   1.000
_cell.length_b   1.000
_cell.length_c   1.000
_cell.angle_alpha   90.00
_cell.angle_beta   90.00
_cell.angle_gamma   90.00
#
_symmetry.space_group_name_H-M   'P 1'
#
loop_
_entity.id
_entity.type
_entity.pdbx_description
1 polymer ?
#
loop_
_entity_poly.entity_id
_entity_poly.type
_entity_poly.pdbx_seq_one_letter_code
_entity_poly.pdbx_strand_id
1 'polypeptide(L)'
;MTVINQTTCTLFTDAERFTQLAAYYEAERRTVWMMLRATPRPCFNHALIEEIMNLSWLVRQSGFVVDFWVTGSLVPDIYNTGGDLQFFVECIKNNRREALRAYARACVDCVHAASRGFDTGAVTLAMVEGSALGGGFEAAWRIISFWPSAMLD
;
A
#
# COMPACT_ATOMS: atom_id res chain seq x y z
N MET A 1 35.22 11.08 12.97
CA MET A 1 34.01 11.21 13.80
C MET A 1 32.83 11.31 12.86
N THR A 2 32.19 10.19 12.53
CA THR A 2 31.11 10.13 11.54
C THR A 2 29.83 10.55 12.25
N VAL A 3 29.34 11.75 11.92
CA VAL A 3 28.03 12.20 12.39
C VAL A 3 26.97 11.37 11.63
N ILE A 4 26.39 10.38 12.31
CA ILE A 4 25.19 9.71 11.83
C ILE A 4 24.08 10.74 11.98
N ASN A 5 23.71 11.36 10.86
CA ASN A 5 22.51 12.20 10.78
C ASN A 5 21.33 11.28 11.14
N GLN A 6 20.71 11.50 12.28
CA GLN A 6 19.47 10.80 12.63
C GLN A 6 18.40 11.37 11.70
N THR A 7 18.10 10.65 10.63
CA THR A 7 16.97 10.95 9.75
C THR A 7 15.71 11.00 10.62
N THR A 8 15.04 12.15 10.63
CA THR A 8 13.83 12.33 11.41
C THR A 8 12.69 11.56 10.74
N CYS A 9 12.34 10.40 11.28
CA CYS A 9 11.23 9.58 10.82
C CYS A 9 10.06 9.69 11.80
N THR A 10 8.86 9.93 11.26
CA THR A 10 7.62 9.90 12.02
C THR A 10 6.88 8.60 11.72
N LEU A 11 6.63 7.79 12.75
CA LEU A 11 5.85 6.56 12.61
C LEU A 11 4.35 6.89 12.53
N PHE A 12 3.68 6.48 11.46
CA PHE A 12 2.23 6.61 11.32
C PHE A 12 1.46 5.44 11.91
N THR A 13 2.11 4.28 12.04
CA THR A 13 1.44 3.04 12.41
C THR A 13 1.88 2.60 13.79
N ASP A 14 0.92 2.44 14.70
CA ASP A 14 1.13 1.69 15.93
C ASP A 14 0.75 0.22 15.73
N ALA A 15 1.38 -0.67 16.52
CA ALA A 15 1.21 -2.11 16.36
C ALA A 15 -0.19 -2.60 16.78
N GLU A 16 -0.97 -1.81 17.49
CA GLU A 16 -2.33 -2.17 17.90
C GLU A 16 -3.34 -1.91 16.78
N ARG A 17 -3.15 -0.83 16.02
CA ARG A 17 -4.05 -0.42 14.94
C ARG A 17 -3.68 -0.99 13.58
N PHE A 18 -2.39 -1.21 13.34
CA PHE A 18 -1.86 -1.65 12.05
C PHE A 18 -1.13 -2.98 12.20
N THR A 19 -1.78 -4.04 11.79
CA THR A 19 -1.27 -5.41 11.87
C THR A 19 -0.76 -5.93 10.54
N GLN A 20 -1.26 -5.37 9.43
CA GLN A 20 -1.00 -5.85 8.08
C GLN A 20 0.03 -5.00 7.32
N LEU A 21 0.38 -3.83 7.83
CA LEU A 21 1.43 -2.97 7.28
C LEU A 21 2.13 -2.18 8.39
N ALA A 22 3.29 -1.63 8.04
CA ALA A 22 3.97 -0.60 8.83
C ALA A 22 4.25 0.59 7.92
N ALA A 23 4.16 1.81 8.45
CA ALA A 23 4.45 3.00 7.68
C ALA A 23 5.11 4.10 8.50
N TYR A 24 6.01 4.82 7.86
CA TYR A 24 6.67 5.99 8.44
C TYR A 24 6.88 7.07 7.39
N TYR A 25 7.03 8.29 7.86
CA TYR A 25 7.35 9.45 7.03
C TYR A 25 8.80 9.87 7.27
N GLU A 26 9.55 9.97 6.19
CA GLU A 26 10.92 10.46 6.15
C GLU A 26 10.91 11.94 5.71
N ALA A 27 11.14 12.84 6.65
CA ALA A 27 10.97 14.28 6.42
C ALA A 27 11.98 14.84 5.41
N GLU A 28 13.24 14.40 5.43
CA GLU A 28 14.29 14.89 4.54
C GLU A 28 13.97 14.64 3.07
N ARG A 29 13.33 13.51 2.76
CA ARG A 29 12.92 13.12 1.40
C ARG A 29 11.44 13.33 1.12
N ARG A 30 10.70 13.84 2.09
CA ARG A 30 9.24 14.00 2.02
C ARG A 30 8.55 12.74 1.50
N THR A 31 8.99 11.59 2.02
CA THR A 31 8.61 10.26 1.54
C THR A 31 7.82 9.50 2.60
N VAL A 32 6.66 9.00 2.22
CA VAL A 32 5.93 7.98 2.99
C VAL A 32 6.39 6.61 2.55
N TRP A 33 6.86 5.81 3.49
CA TRP A 33 7.22 4.41 3.30
C TRP A 33 6.10 3.53 3.85
N MET A 34 5.48 2.75 3.01
CA MET A 34 4.43 1.80 3.37
C MET A 34 4.91 0.38 3.10
N MET A 35 5.16 -0.38 4.16
CA MET A 35 5.73 -1.71 4.10
C MET A 35 4.66 -2.75 4.44
N LEU A 36 4.29 -3.55 3.45
CA LEU A 36 3.28 -4.60 3.58
C LEU A 36 3.82 -5.76 4.44
N ARG A 37 3.00 -6.27 5.35
CA ARG A 37 3.29 -7.47 6.18
C ARG A 37 2.05 -8.30 6.42
N ALA A 38 1.20 -8.42 5.39
CA ALA A 38 -0.09 -9.08 5.51
C ALA A 38 0.01 -10.51 6.03
N THR A 39 -0.80 -10.81 7.01
CA THR A 39 -0.91 -12.13 7.66
C THR A 39 -2.37 -12.60 7.68
N PRO A 40 -2.64 -13.90 7.69
CA PRO A 40 -1.70 -15.05 7.65
C PRO A 40 -1.10 -15.30 6.25
N ARG A 41 -1.54 -14.60 5.23
CA ARG A 41 -1.05 -14.70 3.85
C ARG A 41 -0.69 -13.33 3.30
N PRO A 42 0.39 -13.20 2.52
CA PRO A 42 0.84 -11.94 1.93
C PRO A 42 -0.02 -11.55 0.71
N CYS A 43 -1.33 -11.37 0.93
CA CYS A 43 -2.31 -11.01 -0.09
C CYS A 43 -3.09 -9.76 0.32
N PHE A 44 -3.83 -9.16 -0.61
CA PHE A 44 -4.77 -8.07 -0.31
C PHE A 44 -6.01 -8.61 0.41
N ASN A 45 -5.86 -8.96 1.69
CA ASN A 45 -7.03 -9.27 2.53
C ASN A 45 -7.77 -7.99 2.95
N HIS A 46 -8.97 -8.14 3.54
CA HIS A 46 -9.79 -7.00 3.96
C HIS A 46 -9.03 -6.07 4.91
N ALA A 47 -8.36 -6.63 5.91
CA ALA A 47 -7.65 -5.84 6.91
C ALA A 47 -6.54 -4.99 6.28
N LEU A 48 -5.76 -5.57 5.35
CA LEU A 48 -4.72 -4.82 4.64
C LEU A 48 -5.31 -3.67 3.83
N ILE A 49 -6.41 -3.90 3.09
CA ILE A 49 -7.05 -2.86 2.29
C ILE A 49 -7.56 -1.72 3.19
N GLU A 50 -8.21 -2.05 4.30
CA GLU A 50 -8.69 -1.07 5.28
C GLU A 50 -7.52 -0.29 5.90
N GLU A 51 -6.43 -0.96 6.28
CA GLU A 51 -5.24 -0.31 6.83
C GLU A 51 -4.57 0.63 5.83
N ILE A 52 -4.47 0.25 4.54
CA ILE A 52 -3.95 1.14 3.49
C ILE A 52 -4.80 2.41 3.37
N MET A 53 -6.13 2.28 3.34
CA MET A 53 -7.03 3.42 3.23
C MET A 53 -7.00 4.30 4.48
N ASN A 54 -6.91 3.70 5.67
CA ASN A 54 -6.74 4.42 6.94
C ASN A 54 -5.40 5.18 6.98
N LEU A 55 -4.31 4.56 6.53
CA LEU A 55 -3.02 5.22 6.42
C LEU A 55 -3.10 6.43 5.49
N SER A 56 -3.74 6.29 4.33
CA SER A 56 -3.90 7.40 3.39
C SER A 56 -4.65 8.57 4.01
N TRP A 57 -5.68 8.29 4.80
CA TRP A 57 -6.40 9.32 5.54
C TRP A 57 -5.52 10.00 6.60
N LEU A 58 -4.76 9.23 7.39
CA LEU A 58 -3.86 9.77 8.41
C LEU A 58 -2.79 10.68 7.81
N VAL A 59 -2.19 10.27 6.68
CA VAL A 59 -1.18 11.07 5.99
C VAL A 59 -1.78 12.39 5.50
N ARG A 60 -2.98 12.39 4.93
CA ARG A 60 -3.67 13.63 4.51
C ARG A 60 -4.00 14.55 5.68
N GLN A 61 -4.33 13.99 6.86
CA GLN A 61 -4.62 14.79 8.06
C GLN A 61 -3.35 15.30 8.75
N SER A 62 -2.19 14.73 8.48
CA SER A 62 -0.94 15.12 9.16
C SER A 62 -0.42 16.51 8.77
N GLY A 63 -0.84 17.02 7.60
CA GLY A 63 -0.30 18.25 7.03
C GLY A 63 1.10 18.15 6.47
N PHE A 64 1.69 16.94 6.39
CA PHE A 64 3.00 16.73 5.80
C PHE A 64 2.96 16.93 4.28
N VAL A 65 3.99 17.56 3.75
CA VAL A 65 4.23 17.60 2.30
C VAL A 65 4.83 16.26 1.89
N VAL A 66 4.15 15.55 0.98
CA VAL A 66 4.58 14.23 0.51
C VAL A 66 4.88 14.31 -0.98
N ASP A 67 6.15 14.10 -1.34
CA ASP A 67 6.57 14.04 -2.75
C ASP A 67 6.54 12.60 -3.27
N PHE A 68 6.87 11.63 -2.41
CA PHE A 68 6.93 10.23 -2.78
C PHE A 68 6.16 9.36 -1.80
N TRP A 69 5.50 8.35 -2.36
CA TRP A 69 4.88 7.28 -1.58
C TRP A 69 5.42 5.95 -2.07
N VAL A 70 6.28 5.33 -1.27
CA VAL A 70 6.94 4.07 -1.61
C VAL A 70 6.23 2.91 -0.94
N THR A 71 5.85 1.92 -1.72
CA THR A 71 5.26 0.67 -1.23
C THR A 71 6.25 -0.48 -1.41
N GLY A 72 6.57 -1.18 -0.33
CA GLY A 72 7.40 -2.38 -0.30
C GLY A 72 6.76 -3.50 0.50
N SER A 73 7.50 -4.57 0.75
CA SER A 73 7.06 -5.70 1.57
C SER A 73 8.10 -6.05 2.63
N LEU A 74 7.63 -6.44 3.82
CA LEU A 74 8.45 -7.03 4.88
C LEU A 74 8.40 -8.57 4.87
N VAL A 75 7.63 -9.15 3.96
CA VAL A 75 7.55 -10.61 3.80
C VAL A 75 8.69 -11.06 2.91
N PRO A 76 9.62 -11.92 3.39
CA PRO A 76 10.75 -12.36 2.60
C PRO A 76 10.32 -12.98 1.27
N ASP A 77 10.98 -12.60 0.18
CA ASP A 77 10.79 -13.10 -1.17
C ASP A 77 9.38 -12.95 -1.77
N ILE A 78 8.50 -12.21 -1.09
CA ILE A 78 7.12 -11.98 -1.56
C ILE A 78 6.76 -10.50 -1.42
N TYR A 79 6.45 -9.86 -2.53
CA TYR A 79 5.84 -8.53 -2.52
C TYR A 79 4.35 -8.62 -2.15
N ASN A 80 3.55 -9.30 -2.97
CA ASN A 80 2.14 -9.57 -2.71
C ASN A 80 1.59 -10.64 -3.67
N THR A 81 0.76 -11.55 -3.17
CA THR A 81 0.18 -12.64 -3.97
C THR A 81 -1.17 -12.30 -4.60
N GLY A 82 -1.63 -11.05 -4.49
CA GLY A 82 -2.87 -10.60 -5.10
C GLY A 82 -4.10 -10.73 -4.20
N GLY A 83 -5.25 -11.03 -4.80
CA GLY A 83 -6.51 -11.15 -4.06
C GLY A 83 -6.54 -12.32 -3.08
N ASP A 84 -7.40 -12.22 -2.07
CA ASP A 84 -7.62 -13.28 -1.08
C ASP A 84 -8.45 -14.43 -1.66
N LEU A 85 -7.76 -15.40 -2.28
CA LEU A 85 -8.40 -16.55 -2.95
C LEU A 85 -9.20 -17.42 -1.96
N GLN A 86 -8.78 -17.50 -0.70
CA GLN A 86 -9.55 -18.24 0.29
C GLN A 86 -10.90 -17.57 0.57
N PHE A 87 -10.91 -16.26 0.71
CA PHE A 87 -12.13 -15.48 0.84
C PHE A 87 -13.05 -15.67 -0.39
N PHE A 88 -12.48 -15.73 -1.60
CA PHE A 88 -13.26 -16.00 -2.82
C PHE A 88 -13.94 -17.36 -2.74
N VAL A 89 -13.19 -18.41 -2.39
CA VAL A 89 -13.74 -19.78 -2.26
C VAL A 89 -14.87 -19.82 -1.21
N GLU A 90 -14.67 -19.18 -0.07
CA GLU A 90 -15.70 -19.11 0.99
C GLU A 90 -16.96 -18.39 0.53
N CYS A 91 -16.81 -17.25 -0.17
CA CYS A 91 -17.94 -16.51 -0.70
C CYS A 91 -18.72 -17.31 -1.75
N ILE A 92 -18.04 -18.02 -2.63
CA ILE A 92 -18.65 -18.83 -3.67
C ILE A 92 -19.42 -20.02 -3.05
N LYS A 93 -18.78 -20.77 -2.13
CA LYS A 93 -19.39 -21.92 -1.46
C LYS A 93 -20.64 -21.56 -0.66
N ASN A 94 -20.69 -20.35 -0.10
CA ASN A 94 -21.76 -19.88 0.75
C ASN A 94 -22.72 -18.89 0.05
N ASN A 95 -22.65 -18.75 -1.27
CA ASN A 95 -23.45 -17.82 -2.07
C ASN A 95 -23.39 -16.36 -1.58
N ARG A 96 -22.26 -15.93 -1.02
CA ARG A 96 -22.05 -14.58 -0.47
C ARG A 96 -21.63 -13.59 -1.55
N ARG A 97 -22.43 -13.46 -2.60
CA ARG A 97 -22.14 -12.65 -3.79
C ARG A 97 -21.88 -11.18 -3.44
N GLU A 98 -22.68 -10.60 -2.55
CA GLU A 98 -22.52 -9.19 -2.19
C GLU A 98 -21.22 -8.92 -1.40
N ALA A 99 -20.80 -9.86 -0.55
CA ALA A 99 -19.53 -9.75 0.15
C ALA A 99 -18.35 -9.79 -0.84
N LEU A 100 -18.40 -10.68 -1.83
CA LEU A 100 -17.39 -10.75 -2.87
C LEU A 100 -17.35 -9.48 -3.73
N ARG A 101 -18.52 -8.93 -4.07
CA ARG A 101 -18.63 -7.67 -4.82
C ARG A 101 -18.06 -6.49 -4.02
N ALA A 102 -18.37 -6.40 -2.73
CA ALA A 102 -17.85 -5.36 -1.85
C ALA A 102 -16.32 -5.42 -1.75
N TYR A 103 -15.76 -6.62 -1.58
CA TYR A 103 -14.32 -6.84 -1.57
C TYR A 103 -13.66 -6.42 -2.89
N ALA A 104 -14.21 -6.84 -4.03
CA ALA A 104 -13.67 -6.47 -5.33
C ALA A 104 -13.68 -4.94 -5.54
N ARG A 105 -14.73 -4.27 -5.09
CA ARG A 105 -14.84 -2.81 -5.15
C ARG A 105 -13.77 -2.16 -4.27
N ALA A 106 -13.58 -2.63 -3.04
CA ALA A 106 -12.54 -2.11 -2.14
C ALA A 106 -11.12 -2.27 -2.72
N CYS A 107 -10.84 -3.40 -3.38
CA CYS A 107 -9.57 -3.59 -4.10
C CYS A 107 -9.38 -2.55 -5.21
N VAL A 108 -10.40 -2.31 -6.03
CA VAL A 108 -10.35 -1.31 -7.12
C VAL A 108 -10.14 0.10 -6.57
N ASP A 109 -10.88 0.46 -5.52
CA ASP A 109 -10.79 1.77 -4.88
C ASP A 109 -9.37 1.99 -4.30
N CYS A 110 -8.79 0.97 -3.68
CA CYS A 110 -7.42 1.02 -3.15
C CYS A 110 -6.37 1.22 -4.26
N VAL A 111 -6.46 0.47 -5.36
CA VAL A 111 -5.55 0.63 -6.52
C VAL A 111 -5.74 2.00 -7.16
N HIS A 112 -6.98 2.48 -7.28
CA HIS A 112 -7.27 3.81 -7.80
C HIS A 112 -6.68 4.90 -6.90
N ALA A 113 -6.83 4.80 -5.59
CA ALA A 113 -6.21 5.74 -4.64
C ALA A 113 -4.68 5.76 -4.80
N ALA A 114 -4.06 4.58 -4.88
CA ALA A 114 -2.61 4.45 -5.09
C ALA A 114 -2.16 5.11 -6.40
N SER A 115 -2.89 4.89 -7.51
CA SER A 115 -2.55 5.50 -8.82
C SER A 115 -2.66 7.03 -8.84
N ARG A 116 -3.34 7.63 -7.85
CA ARG A 116 -3.47 9.07 -7.66
C ARG A 116 -2.59 9.64 -6.55
N GLY A 117 -1.58 8.90 -6.10
CA GLY A 117 -0.73 9.32 -4.98
C GLY A 117 -1.49 9.42 -3.67
N PHE A 118 -2.54 8.63 -3.46
CA PHE A 118 -3.42 8.65 -2.29
C PHE A 118 -4.01 10.04 -2.00
N ASP A 119 -4.28 10.81 -3.06
CA ASP A 119 -4.75 12.21 -3.02
C ASP A 119 -3.83 13.16 -2.22
N THR A 120 -2.54 12.85 -2.14
CA THR A 120 -1.51 13.71 -1.53
C THR A 120 -0.72 14.50 -2.57
N GLY A 121 -0.89 14.20 -3.85
CA GLY A 121 -0.06 14.71 -4.94
C GLY A 121 1.28 13.99 -5.09
N ALA A 122 1.55 12.98 -4.28
CA ALA A 122 2.80 12.22 -4.32
C ALA A 122 2.92 11.35 -5.56
N VAL A 123 4.16 11.16 -6.01
CA VAL A 123 4.50 10.10 -6.95
C VAL A 123 4.56 8.78 -6.18
N THR A 124 3.75 7.81 -6.61
CA THR A 124 3.76 6.46 -6.02
C THR A 124 4.78 5.56 -6.69
N LEU A 125 5.52 4.83 -5.88
CA LEU A 125 6.57 3.90 -6.31
C LEU A 125 6.33 2.54 -5.66
N ALA A 126 6.46 1.47 -6.44
CA ALA A 126 6.47 0.11 -5.91
C ALA A 126 7.90 -0.44 -5.92
N MET A 127 8.39 -0.79 -4.74
CA MET A 127 9.65 -1.51 -4.56
C MET A 127 9.32 -3.01 -4.50
N VAL A 128 9.38 -3.66 -5.66
CA VAL A 128 9.00 -5.07 -5.80
C VAL A 128 10.22 -5.95 -5.58
N GLU A 129 10.34 -6.46 -4.36
CA GLU A 129 11.32 -7.46 -4.00
C GLU A 129 10.62 -8.81 -3.84
N GLY A 130 10.99 -9.79 -4.66
CA GLY A 130 10.37 -11.11 -4.67
C GLY A 130 9.09 -11.21 -5.53
N SER A 131 8.26 -12.20 -5.20
CA SER A 131 7.09 -12.57 -6.01
C SER A 131 5.96 -11.56 -5.91
N ALA A 132 5.50 -11.07 -7.05
CA ALA A 132 4.26 -10.31 -7.20
C ALA A 132 3.33 -11.06 -8.16
N LEU A 133 2.18 -11.55 -7.67
CA LEU A 133 1.28 -12.40 -8.44
C LEU A 133 -0.10 -11.77 -8.60
N GLY A 134 -0.75 -12.01 -9.75
CA GLY A 134 -2.10 -11.54 -10.02
C GLY A 134 -2.30 -10.07 -9.68
N GLY A 135 -3.30 -9.77 -8.84
CA GLY A 135 -3.57 -8.41 -8.38
C GLY A 135 -2.40 -7.72 -7.66
N GLY A 136 -1.45 -8.48 -7.09
CA GLY A 136 -0.22 -7.93 -6.51
C GLY A 136 0.70 -7.33 -7.57
N PHE A 137 0.86 -8.01 -8.69
CA PHE A 137 1.60 -7.50 -9.84
C PHE A 137 0.86 -6.33 -10.50
N GLU A 138 -0.44 -6.45 -10.70
CA GLU A 138 -1.25 -5.39 -11.32
C GLU A 138 -1.23 -4.09 -10.49
N ALA A 139 -1.30 -4.21 -9.16
CA ALA A 139 -1.21 -3.06 -8.26
C ALA A 139 0.17 -2.39 -8.36
N ALA A 140 1.26 -3.18 -8.33
CA ALA A 140 2.61 -2.66 -8.49
C ALA A 140 2.80 -1.98 -9.86
N TRP A 141 2.33 -2.61 -10.93
CA TRP A 141 2.43 -2.08 -12.29
C TRP A 141 1.68 -0.74 -12.46
N ARG A 142 0.48 -0.62 -11.87
CA ARG A 142 -0.32 0.61 -11.92
C ARG A 142 0.35 1.77 -11.18
N ILE A 143 1.06 1.50 -10.12
CA ILE A 143 1.82 2.50 -9.35
C ILE A 143 2.97 3.07 -10.20
N ILE A 144 3.70 2.22 -10.92
CA ILE A 144 4.83 2.62 -11.76
C ILE A 144 4.38 3.38 -13.02
N SER A 145 3.14 3.18 -13.48
CA SER A 145 2.66 3.68 -14.78
C SER A 145 2.24 5.16 -14.78
N PHE A 146 2.22 5.84 -13.64
CA PHE A 146 1.79 7.24 -13.57
C PHE A 146 2.98 8.21 -13.51
N TRP A 147 3.76 8.27 -14.60
CA TRP A 147 4.61 9.39 -14.87
C TRP A 147 3.75 10.44 -15.59
N PRO A 148 3.47 11.62 -15.01
CA PRO A 148 2.75 12.64 -15.73
C PRO A 148 3.58 13.07 -16.94
N SER A 149 2.98 13.01 -18.12
CA SER A 149 3.57 13.46 -19.39
C SER A 149 3.98 14.96 -19.40
N ALA A 150 3.72 15.68 -18.35
CA ALA A 150 4.07 17.09 -18.17
C ALA A 150 5.54 17.36 -17.79
N MET A 151 6.39 16.31 -17.64
CA MET A 151 7.83 16.48 -17.39
C MET A 151 8.71 16.13 -18.59
N LEU A 152 8.16 16.05 -19.79
CA LEU A 152 8.89 15.76 -21.02
C LEU A 152 8.97 16.96 -21.99
N ASP A 153 8.68 18.19 -21.49
CA ASP A 153 8.90 19.44 -22.23
C ASP A 153 10.17 20.15 -21.73
#